data_ddfccb627f134d860df29e678bd3fe9c
#
_entry.id   ddfccb627f134d860df29e678bd3fe9c
#
_cell.length_a   1.000
_cell.length_b   1.000
_cell.length_c   1.000
_cell.angle_alpha   90.00
_cell.angle_beta   90.00
_cell.angle_gamma   90.00
#
_symmetry.space_group_name_H-M   'P 1'
#
loop_
_entity.id
_entity.type
_entity.pdbx_description
1 polymer ?
#
loop_
_entity_poly.entity_id
_entity_poly.type
_entity_poly.pdbx_seq_one_letter_code
_entity_poly.pdbx_strand_id
1 'polypeptide(L)'
;MIKAVFIDFYGTVVHEDGDIVRKISQEIFDTGIAKNLSEIDSYWWKAFQTAFISAYGDSFETQRQLEYQSLYKTIQHFHSTADARAMSELMFEHWIKPPIFEEAKQFFEKCPVPIYIVSNIDRDDILKAIEFHGLNPTEVFTSEDAKSYKPRKELFEFAIKNVGLPAEQIVHIGDSLNSDINGASSVGINAIWVNRSNRKIPEGVIAVGNLLEVFDTDFFMF
;
A
#
# COMPACT_ATOMS: atom_id res chain seq x y z
N MET A 1 -3.88 -21.16 -16.02
CA MET A 1 -4.22 -21.48 -14.61
C MET A 1 -3.29 -20.71 -13.69
N ILE A 2 -3.83 -19.96 -12.73
CA ILE A 2 -3.06 -19.20 -11.73
C ILE A 2 -2.40 -20.18 -10.76
N LYS A 3 -1.15 -19.89 -10.40
CA LYS A 3 -0.33 -20.69 -9.47
C LYS A 3 0.15 -19.91 -8.25
N ALA A 4 0.02 -18.57 -8.27
CA ALA A 4 0.36 -17.70 -7.17
C ALA A 4 -0.51 -16.45 -7.15
N VAL A 5 -0.76 -15.94 -5.96
CA VAL A 5 -1.35 -14.63 -5.69
C VAL A 5 -0.26 -13.69 -5.23
N PHE A 6 -0.13 -12.54 -5.87
CA PHE A 6 0.49 -11.36 -5.30
C PHE A 6 -0.61 -10.49 -4.69
N ILE A 7 -0.42 -10.00 -3.49
CA ILE A 7 -1.42 -9.18 -2.82
C ILE A 7 -0.76 -7.95 -2.21
N ASP A 8 -1.37 -6.78 -2.43
CA ASP A 8 -1.04 -5.59 -1.66
C ASP A 8 -1.50 -5.73 -0.21
N PHE A 9 -1.02 -4.86 0.69
CA PHE A 9 -1.31 -5.01 2.11
C PHE A 9 -2.17 -3.87 2.67
N TYR A 10 -1.68 -2.62 2.65
CA TYR A 10 -2.42 -1.46 3.19
C TYR A 10 -3.48 -0.97 2.19
N GLY A 11 -4.74 -0.88 2.63
CA GLY A 11 -5.91 -0.64 1.79
C GLY A 11 -6.55 -1.93 1.24
N THR A 12 -5.80 -3.04 1.22
CA THR A 12 -6.23 -4.33 0.67
C THR A 12 -6.49 -5.38 1.75
N VAL A 13 -5.51 -5.72 2.57
CA VAL A 13 -5.58 -6.69 3.69
C VAL A 13 -5.90 -5.99 5.00
N VAL A 14 -5.31 -4.82 5.22
CA VAL A 14 -5.49 -3.98 6.40
C VAL A 14 -5.94 -2.59 5.98
N HIS A 15 -6.53 -1.84 6.91
CA HIS A 15 -6.96 -0.47 6.64
C HIS A 15 -5.77 0.47 6.45
N GLU A 16 -5.94 1.47 5.60
CA GLU A 16 -5.04 2.62 5.49
C GLU A 16 -5.12 3.52 6.73
N ASP A 17 -4.25 4.48 6.80
CA ASP A 17 -3.99 5.38 7.93
C ASP A 17 -4.85 6.66 7.97
N GLY A 18 -5.96 6.71 7.22
CA GLY A 18 -6.79 7.90 7.06
C GLY A 18 -7.23 8.60 8.35
N ASP A 19 -7.52 7.84 9.42
CA ASP A 19 -7.87 8.42 10.73
C ASP A 19 -6.67 9.07 11.42
N ILE A 20 -5.48 8.51 11.24
CA ILE A 20 -4.23 9.07 11.78
C ILE A 20 -3.84 10.33 11.01
N VAL A 21 -3.93 10.29 9.67
CA VAL A 21 -3.71 11.47 8.81
C VAL A 21 -4.63 12.62 9.25
N ARG A 22 -5.93 12.36 9.46
CA ARG A 22 -6.88 13.37 9.92
C ARG A 22 -6.49 13.96 11.28
N LYS A 23 -6.05 13.14 12.23
CA LYS A 23 -5.59 13.58 13.56
C LYS A 23 -4.36 14.48 13.46
N ILE A 24 -3.40 14.11 12.62
CA ILE A 24 -2.19 14.91 12.41
C ILE A 24 -2.51 16.23 11.71
N SER A 25 -3.35 16.20 10.67
CA SER A 25 -3.80 17.41 9.97
C SER A 25 -4.54 18.36 10.91
N GLN A 26 -5.34 17.82 11.85
CA GLN A 26 -6.02 18.64 12.86
C GLN A 26 -5.01 19.32 13.80
N GLU A 27 -3.99 18.61 14.28
CA GLU A 27 -2.93 19.19 15.11
C GLU A 27 -2.18 20.32 14.39
N ILE A 28 -1.85 20.11 13.10
CA ILE A 28 -1.20 21.14 12.28
C ILE A 28 -2.14 22.36 12.09
N PHE A 29 -3.43 22.13 11.92
CA PHE A 29 -4.43 23.19 11.77
C PHE A 29 -4.56 24.01 13.04
N ASP A 30 -4.67 23.35 14.20
CA ASP A 30 -4.89 24.00 15.49
C ASP A 30 -3.68 24.83 15.96
N THR A 31 -2.48 24.49 15.48
CA THR A 31 -1.22 25.11 15.91
C THR A 31 -0.52 25.93 14.81
N GLY A 32 -1.10 25.99 13.61
CA GLY A 32 -0.52 26.67 12.44
C GLY A 32 -1.42 27.77 11.88
N ILE A 33 -1.14 28.14 10.62
CA ILE A 33 -1.83 29.25 9.91
C ILE A 33 -2.66 28.76 8.70
N ALA A 34 -2.88 27.44 8.55
CA ALA A 34 -3.71 26.91 7.47
C ALA A 34 -5.16 27.41 7.57
N LYS A 35 -5.84 27.56 6.43
CA LYS A 35 -7.24 28.03 6.39
C LYS A 35 -8.25 26.91 6.65
N ASN A 36 -7.89 25.69 6.34
CA ASN A 36 -8.72 24.51 6.53
C ASN A 36 -7.85 23.23 6.42
N LEU A 37 -8.40 22.10 6.83
CA LEU A 37 -7.71 20.78 6.79
C LEU A 37 -7.34 20.36 5.37
N SER A 38 -8.21 20.58 4.37
CA SER A 38 -7.95 20.19 2.98
C SER A 38 -6.72 20.87 2.38
N GLU A 39 -6.38 22.09 2.84
CA GLU A 39 -5.15 22.77 2.42
C GLU A 39 -3.91 22.03 2.93
N ILE A 40 -3.96 21.54 4.18
CA ILE A 40 -2.89 20.73 4.79
C ILE A 40 -2.76 19.39 4.08
N ASP A 41 -3.87 18.66 3.93
CA ASP A 41 -3.89 17.34 3.31
C ASP A 41 -3.34 17.42 1.88
N SER A 42 -3.75 18.42 1.11
CA SER A 42 -3.31 18.63 -0.27
C SER A 42 -1.82 18.95 -0.35
N TYR A 43 -1.31 19.79 0.55
CA TYR A 43 0.11 20.13 0.59
C TYR A 43 0.96 18.95 1.00
N TRP A 44 0.57 18.25 2.08
CA TRP A 44 1.28 17.08 2.59
C TRP A 44 1.35 15.97 1.55
N TRP A 45 0.21 15.62 0.97
CA TRP A 45 0.15 14.66 -0.13
C TRP A 45 1.06 15.03 -1.31
N LYS A 46 1.05 16.30 -1.73
CA LYS A 46 1.93 16.76 -2.80
C LYS A 46 3.41 16.69 -2.43
N ALA A 47 3.76 17.04 -1.20
CA ALA A 47 5.14 16.95 -0.70
C ALA A 47 5.61 15.49 -0.67
N PHE A 48 4.77 14.57 -0.18
CA PHE A 48 5.01 13.14 -0.16
C PHE A 48 5.18 12.58 -1.58
N GLN A 49 4.23 12.82 -2.47
CA GLN A 49 4.30 12.34 -3.85
C GLN A 49 5.56 12.82 -4.59
N THR A 50 5.96 14.08 -4.36
CA THR A 50 7.16 14.63 -5.01
C THR A 50 8.41 13.86 -4.60
N ALA A 51 8.56 13.54 -3.31
CA ALA A 51 9.66 12.73 -2.79
C ALA A 51 9.57 11.27 -3.27
N PHE A 52 8.39 10.69 -3.18
CA PHE A 52 8.09 9.31 -3.55
C PHE A 52 8.45 8.97 -5.01
N ILE A 53 8.11 9.86 -5.97
CA ILE A 53 8.39 9.64 -7.40
C ILE A 53 9.90 9.58 -7.68
N SER A 54 10.72 10.31 -6.93
CA SER A 54 12.17 10.36 -7.10
C SER A 54 12.93 9.30 -6.30
N ALA A 55 12.28 8.64 -5.35
CA ALA A 55 12.89 7.66 -4.46
C ALA A 55 12.96 6.27 -5.12
N TYR A 56 14.00 6.02 -5.92
CA TYR A 56 14.25 4.70 -6.51
C TYR A 56 15.73 4.47 -6.81
N GLY A 57 16.15 3.20 -6.91
CA GLY A 57 17.55 2.84 -7.18
C GLY A 57 18.50 3.40 -6.12
N ASP A 58 19.56 4.05 -6.54
CA ASP A 58 20.56 4.64 -5.65
C ASP A 58 20.01 5.83 -4.82
N SER A 59 18.91 6.43 -5.26
CA SER A 59 18.20 7.51 -4.56
C SER A 59 16.99 7.01 -3.75
N PHE A 60 16.89 5.71 -3.51
CA PHE A 60 15.80 5.16 -2.73
C PHE A 60 15.86 5.66 -1.28
N GLU A 61 14.73 6.12 -0.80
CA GLU A 61 14.48 6.45 0.61
C GLU A 61 13.35 5.56 1.12
N THR A 62 13.37 5.18 2.39
CA THR A 62 12.34 4.34 3.00
C THR A 62 11.02 5.10 3.16
N GLN A 63 9.92 4.37 3.30
CA GLN A 63 8.60 4.98 3.53
C GLN A 63 8.60 5.88 4.77
N ARG A 64 9.26 5.46 5.85
CA ARG A 64 9.42 6.27 7.07
C ARG A 64 10.19 7.57 6.82
N GLN A 65 11.24 7.53 6.00
CA GLN A 65 11.99 8.74 5.64
C GLN A 65 11.14 9.71 4.83
N LEU A 66 10.44 9.22 3.81
CA LEU A 66 9.56 10.03 2.96
C LEU A 66 8.42 10.65 3.78
N GLU A 67 7.81 9.88 4.67
CA GLU A 67 6.73 10.34 5.54
C GLU A 67 7.21 11.46 6.48
N TYR A 68 8.28 11.23 7.22
CA TYR A 68 8.85 12.24 8.11
C TYR A 68 9.22 13.53 7.36
N GLN A 69 9.87 13.42 6.21
CA GLN A 69 10.31 14.59 5.43
C GLN A 69 9.13 15.40 4.88
N SER A 70 8.09 14.72 4.36
CA SER A 70 6.90 15.38 3.83
C SER A 70 6.10 16.07 4.93
N LEU A 71 5.94 15.41 6.06
CA LEU A 71 5.28 15.95 7.25
C LEU A 71 6.04 17.14 7.82
N TYR A 72 7.36 17.03 7.97
CA TYR A 72 8.20 18.14 8.43
C TYR A 72 8.07 19.38 7.53
N LYS A 73 8.12 19.18 6.19
CA LYS A 73 7.91 20.27 5.21
C LYS A 73 6.52 20.90 5.36
N THR A 74 5.50 20.08 5.62
CA THR A 74 4.11 20.55 5.80
C THR A 74 3.98 21.40 7.06
N ILE A 75 4.51 20.94 8.18
CA ILE A 75 4.52 21.68 9.45
C ILE A 75 5.23 23.03 9.29
N GLN A 76 6.39 23.06 8.63
CA GLN A 76 7.13 24.29 8.35
C GLN A 76 6.34 25.25 7.44
N HIS A 77 5.70 24.70 6.38
CA HIS A 77 4.93 25.52 5.44
C HIS A 77 3.76 26.25 6.12
N PHE A 78 3.08 25.58 7.02
CA PHE A 78 1.96 26.18 7.76
C PHE A 78 2.37 26.86 9.07
N HIS A 79 3.66 27.03 9.33
CA HIS A 79 4.19 27.63 10.56
C HIS A 79 3.58 27.00 11.83
N SER A 80 3.25 25.71 11.78
CA SER A 80 2.70 24.99 12.92
C SER A 80 3.79 24.71 13.95
N THR A 81 3.41 24.63 15.23
CA THR A 81 4.29 24.24 16.33
C THR A 81 4.23 22.74 16.63
N ALA A 82 3.51 21.95 15.81
CA ALA A 82 3.46 20.50 15.94
C ALA A 82 4.85 19.87 15.82
N ASP A 83 5.11 18.82 16.59
CA ASP A 83 6.36 18.07 16.54
C ASP A 83 6.30 17.01 15.42
N ALA A 84 7.05 17.22 14.36
CA ALA A 84 7.08 16.32 13.21
C ALA A 84 7.45 14.88 13.59
N ARG A 85 8.38 14.69 14.56
CA ARG A 85 8.79 13.36 15.01
C ARG A 85 7.65 12.66 15.75
N ALA A 86 7.05 13.34 16.72
CA ALA A 86 5.93 12.80 17.48
C ALA A 86 4.73 12.45 16.58
N MET A 87 4.45 13.29 15.57
CA MET A 87 3.38 13.03 14.60
C MET A 87 3.72 11.84 13.69
N SER A 88 4.96 11.72 13.22
CA SER A 88 5.39 10.58 12.41
C SER A 88 5.32 9.26 13.19
N GLU A 89 5.64 9.26 14.49
CA GLU A 89 5.53 8.04 15.31
C GLU A 89 4.08 7.53 15.38
N LEU A 90 3.07 8.41 15.34
CA LEU A 90 1.66 7.96 15.26
C LEU A 90 1.38 7.18 13.96
N MET A 91 1.95 7.63 12.83
CA MET A 91 1.86 6.89 11.56
C MET A 91 2.56 5.54 11.66
N PHE A 92 3.78 5.52 12.21
CA PHE A 92 4.59 4.31 12.33
C PHE A 92 3.95 3.28 13.28
N GLU A 93 3.33 3.74 14.37
CA GLU A 93 2.55 2.85 15.25
C GLU A 93 1.36 2.22 14.51
N HIS A 94 0.67 2.99 13.68
CA HIS A 94 -0.42 2.48 12.86
C HIS A 94 0.09 1.43 11.85
N TRP A 95 1.22 1.69 11.17
CA TRP A 95 1.74 0.76 10.17
C TRP A 95 2.11 -0.61 10.75
N ILE A 96 2.53 -0.68 12.00
CA ILE A 96 2.85 -1.96 12.66
C ILE A 96 1.65 -2.64 13.31
N LYS A 97 0.52 -1.93 13.50
CA LYS A 97 -0.71 -2.45 14.13
C LYS A 97 -1.97 -1.89 13.45
N PRO A 98 -2.06 -1.96 12.12
CA PRO A 98 -3.23 -1.45 11.41
C PRO A 98 -4.46 -2.29 11.71
N PRO A 99 -5.68 -1.75 11.70
CA PRO A 99 -6.89 -2.56 11.73
C PRO A 99 -6.95 -3.48 10.50
N ILE A 100 -7.39 -4.74 10.67
CA ILE A 100 -7.51 -5.70 9.57
C ILE A 100 -8.94 -5.71 9.03
N PHE A 101 -9.11 -5.90 7.71
CA PHE A 101 -10.43 -6.15 7.13
C PHE A 101 -10.96 -7.52 7.58
N GLU A 102 -12.26 -7.56 7.90
CA GLU A 102 -12.91 -8.71 8.53
C GLU A 102 -12.70 -10.03 7.76
N GLU A 103 -12.75 -9.96 6.43
CA GLU A 103 -12.62 -11.12 5.55
C GLU A 103 -11.16 -11.52 5.23
N ALA A 104 -10.19 -10.70 5.58
CA ALA A 104 -8.80 -10.92 5.15
C ALA A 104 -8.22 -12.25 5.68
N LYS A 105 -8.43 -12.58 6.95
CA LYS A 105 -7.95 -13.86 7.51
C LYS A 105 -8.55 -15.05 6.78
N GLN A 106 -9.86 -14.98 6.50
CA GLN A 106 -10.56 -16.05 5.78
C GLN A 106 -10.04 -16.19 4.35
N PHE A 107 -9.67 -15.08 3.69
CA PHE A 107 -9.04 -15.12 2.38
C PHE A 107 -7.71 -15.87 2.41
N PHE A 108 -6.83 -15.56 3.38
CA PHE A 108 -5.54 -16.26 3.53
C PHE A 108 -5.72 -17.75 3.81
N GLU A 109 -6.73 -18.14 4.60
CA GLU A 109 -7.03 -19.54 4.92
C GLU A 109 -7.59 -20.33 3.73
N LYS A 110 -8.41 -19.68 2.88
CA LYS A 110 -9.10 -20.33 1.77
C LYS A 110 -8.37 -20.30 0.45
N CYS A 111 -7.37 -19.43 0.29
CA CYS A 111 -6.69 -19.28 -0.98
C CYS A 111 -5.99 -20.61 -1.38
N PRO A 112 -6.32 -21.17 -2.56
CA PRO A 112 -5.83 -22.50 -2.95
C PRO A 112 -4.39 -22.50 -3.48
N VAL A 113 -3.76 -21.32 -3.60
CA VAL A 113 -2.40 -21.14 -4.13
C VAL A 113 -1.57 -20.29 -3.17
N PRO A 114 -0.23 -20.37 -3.22
CA PRO A 114 0.64 -19.54 -2.38
C PRO A 114 0.34 -18.05 -2.52
N ILE A 115 0.32 -17.35 -1.37
CA ILE A 115 0.11 -15.90 -1.27
C ILE A 115 1.45 -15.22 -0.98
N TYR A 116 1.80 -14.24 -1.80
CA TYR A 116 2.97 -13.38 -1.66
C TYR A 116 2.53 -11.93 -1.48
N ILE A 117 2.99 -11.27 -0.44
CA ILE A 117 2.68 -9.85 -0.24
C ILE A 117 3.66 -9.01 -1.07
N VAL A 118 3.12 -8.01 -1.81
CA VAL A 118 3.90 -7.06 -2.62
C VAL A 118 3.44 -5.65 -2.26
N SER A 119 4.17 -4.96 -1.38
CA SER A 119 3.70 -3.73 -0.75
C SER A 119 4.73 -2.59 -0.77
N ASN A 120 4.20 -1.36 -0.87
CA ASN A 120 4.97 -0.12 -0.77
C ASN A 120 5.17 0.27 0.70
N ILE A 121 6.04 -0.43 1.39
CA ILE A 121 6.29 -0.22 2.83
C ILE A 121 7.72 -0.68 3.19
N ASP A 122 8.21 -0.24 4.33
CA ASP A 122 9.46 -0.71 4.91
C ASP A 122 9.29 -2.13 5.48
N ARG A 123 10.32 -2.96 5.31
CA ARG A 123 10.23 -4.40 5.60
C ARG A 123 9.89 -4.70 7.05
N ASP A 124 10.52 -4.00 7.97
CA ASP A 124 10.31 -4.23 9.42
C ASP A 124 8.88 -3.90 9.85
N ASP A 125 8.23 -2.92 9.23
CA ASP A 125 6.87 -2.50 9.59
C ASP A 125 5.84 -3.54 9.16
N ILE A 126 5.93 -4.00 7.93
CA ILE A 126 4.99 -5.00 7.42
C ILE A 126 5.16 -6.36 8.13
N LEU A 127 6.39 -6.76 8.46
CA LEU A 127 6.61 -8.01 9.20
C LEU A 127 5.97 -7.96 10.59
N LYS A 128 6.06 -6.83 11.30
CA LYS A 128 5.36 -6.62 12.58
C LYS A 128 3.84 -6.64 12.43
N ALA A 129 3.30 -6.02 11.36
CA ALA A 129 1.86 -6.04 11.09
C ALA A 129 1.35 -7.46 10.77
N ILE A 130 2.10 -8.24 10.00
CA ILE A 130 1.81 -9.64 9.68
C ILE A 130 1.80 -10.49 10.97
N GLU A 131 2.83 -10.34 11.81
CA GLU A 131 2.93 -11.02 13.12
C GLU A 131 1.77 -10.63 14.03
N PHE A 132 1.47 -9.33 14.14
CA PHE A 132 0.37 -8.82 14.96
C PHE A 132 -0.98 -9.44 14.61
N HIS A 133 -1.25 -9.68 13.32
CA HIS A 133 -2.48 -10.30 12.87
C HIS A 133 -2.44 -11.83 12.79
N GLY A 134 -1.27 -12.43 12.96
CA GLY A 134 -1.09 -13.87 12.80
C GLY A 134 -1.33 -14.35 11.37
N LEU A 135 -1.00 -13.52 10.36
CA LEU A 135 -1.08 -13.90 8.97
C LEU A 135 0.13 -14.75 8.57
N ASN A 136 -0.04 -15.62 7.57
CA ASN A 136 1.01 -16.53 7.15
C ASN A 136 1.17 -16.52 5.63
N PRO A 137 1.67 -15.40 5.03
CA PRO A 137 2.02 -15.38 3.62
C PRO A 137 3.22 -16.29 3.33
N THR A 138 3.35 -16.73 2.08
CA THR A 138 4.49 -17.55 1.65
C THR A 138 5.79 -16.75 1.70
N GLU A 139 5.74 -15.49 1.24
CA GLU A 139 6.84 -14.54 1.31
C GLU A 139 6.33 -13.10 1.21
N VAL A 140 7.19 -12.14 1.55
CA VAL A 140 6.91 -10.70 1.51
C VAL A 140 7.96 -10.00 0.65
N PHE A 141 7.53 -9.18 -0.29
CA PHE A 141 8.36 -8.33 -1.12
C PHE A 141 7.96 -6.87 -0.89
N THR A 142 8.91 -6.04 -0.51
CA THR A 142 8.68 -4.65 -0.17
C THR A 142 9.39 -3.71 -1.14
N SER A 143 8.93 -2.45 -1.17
CA SER A 143 9.63 -1.38 -1.89
C SER A 143 11.07 -1.22 -1.41
N GLU A 144 11.34 -1.50 -0.13
CA GLU A 144 12.68 -1.45 0.44
C GLU A 144 13.60 -2.54 -0.16
N ASP A 145 13.09 -3.77 -0.36
CA ASP A 145 13.84 -4.87 -0.97
C ASP A 145 14.23 -4.57 -2.43
N ALA A 146 13.28 -4.01 -3.18
CA ALA A 146 13.49 -3.70 -4.60
C ALA A 146 14.11 -2.32 -4.86
N LYS A 147 14.28 -1.50 -3.82
CA LYS A 147 14.65 -0.08 -3.95
C LYS A 147 13.78 0.67 -4.95
N SER A 148 12.48 0.38 -4.96
CA SER A 148 11.53 0.96 -5.89
C SER A 148 10.10 0.75 -5.42
N TYR A 149 9.26 1.76 -5.59
CA TYR A 149 7.84 1.75 -5.22
C TYR A 149 6.94 1.39 -6.41
N LYS A 150 5.84 0.65 -6.16
CA LYS A 150 4.74 0.53 -7.13
C LYS A 150 4.21 1.95 -7.46
N PRO A 151 3.83 2.29 -8.69
CA PRO A 151 3.57 1.41 -9.84
C PRO A 151 4.80 1.08 -10.69
N ARG A 152 6.01 1.48 -10.27
CA ARG A 152 7.22 1.13 -11.02
C ARG A 152 7.36 -0.39 -11.07
N LYS A 153 7.85 -0.86 -12.22
CA LYS A 153 7.92 -2.29 -12.52
C LYS A 153 8.93 -3.08 -11.67
N GLU A 154 9.93 -2.39 -11.13
CA GLU A 154 11.10 -3.03 -10.49
C GLU A 154 10.68 -3.90 -9.29
N LEU A 155 9.69 -3.47 -8.47
CA LEU A 155 9.20 -4.29 -7.36
C LEU A 155 8.48 -5.55 -7.86
N PHE A 156 7.65 -5.44 -8.89
CA PHE A 156 6.99 -6.59 -9.49
C PHE A 156 7.98 -7.53 -10.17
N GLU A 157 8.94 -7.02 -10.94
CA GLU A 157 10.01 -7.80 -11.57
C GLU A 157 10.86 -8.53 -10.52
N PHE A 158 11.16 -7.87 -9.39
CA PHE A 158 11.86 -8.47 -8.25
C PHE A 158 11.05 -9.64 -7.68
N ALA A 159 9.76 -9.46 -7.42
CA ALA A 159 8.87 -10.51 -6.90
C ALA A 159 8.74 -11.69 -7.89
N ILE A 160 8.48 -11.42 -9.18
CA ILE A 160 8.41 -12.46 -10.23
C ILE A 160 9.70 -13.31 -10.25
N LYS A 161 10.85 -12.67 -10.23
CA LYS A 161 12.16 -13.34 -10.26
C LYS A 161 12.36 -14.27 -9.06
N ASN A 162 11.96 -13.85 -7.87
CA ASN A 162 12.13 -14.63 -6.64
C ASN A 162 11.13 -15.80 -6.57
N VAL A 163 9.90 -15.60 -7.04
CA VAL A 163 8.88 -16.66 -7.09
C VAL A 163 9.16 -17.69 -8.20
N GLY A 164 9.82 -17.29 -9.28
CA GLY A 164 10.20 -18.17 -10.38
C GLY A 164 9.04 -18.68 -11.24
N LEU A 165 7.91 -17.98 -11.22
CA LEU A 165 6.75 -18.25 -12.08
C LEU A 165 6.65 -17.22 -13.21
N PRO A 166 6.16 -17.60 -14.40
CA PRO A 166 5.86 -16.64 -15.45
C PRO A 166 4.68 -15.74 -15.04
N ALA A 167 4.69 -14.47 -15.46
CA ALA A 167 3.75 -13.45 -15.06
C ALA A 167 2.27 -13.85 -15.29
N GLU A 168 1.96 -14.53 -16.37
CA GLU A 168 0.62 -15.02 -16.71
C GLU A 168 0.09 -16.12 -15.78
N GLN A 169 0.92 -16.68 -14.92
CA GLN A 169 0.54 -17.65 -13.88
C GLN A 169 0.35 -16.99 -12.50
N ILE A 170 0.49 -15.68 -12.44
CA ILE A 170 0.34 -14.86 -11.23
C ILE A 170 -0.87 -13.95 -11.41
N VAL A 171 -1.64 -13.75 -10.35
CA VAL A 171 -2.64 -12.68 -10.27
C VAL A 171 -2.26 -11.73 -9.14
N HIS A 172 -2.30 -10.42 -9.39
CA HIS A 172 -2.11 -9.40 -8.36
C HIS A 172 -3.46 -8.87 -7.88
N ILE A 173 -3.61 -8.72 -6.57
CA ILE A 173 -4.81 -8.21 -5.91
C ILE A 173 -4.43 -6.95 -5.14
N GLY A 174 -5.11 -5.83 -5.40
CA GLY A 174 -4.83 -4.58 -4.70
C GLY A 174 -5.93 -3.54 -4.85
N ASP A 175 -5.89 -2.49 -4.06
CA ASP A 175 -6.94 -1.45 -4.00
C ASP A 175 -6.62 -0.19 -4.82
N SER A 176 -5.38 -0.03 -5.28
CA SER A 176 -4.95 1.13 -6.07
C SER A 176 -4.94 0.85 -7.57
N LEU A 177 -5.75 1.58 -8.33
CA LEU A 177 -5.72 1.49 -9.81
C LEU A 177 -4.33 1.80 -10.37
N ASN A 178 -3.61 2.76 -9.77
CA ASN A 178 -2.29 3.14 -10.27
C ASN A 178 -1.20 2.18 -9.79
N SER A 179 -1.07 2.00 -8.48
CA SER A 179 0.03 1.24 -7.90
C SER A 179 -0.09 -0.25 -8.18
N ASP A 180 -1.31 -0.80 -8.08
CA ASP A 180 -1.53 -2.24 -8.20
C ASP A 180 -1.93 -2.67 -9.60
N ILE A 181 -3.00 -2.08 -10.14
CA ILE A 181 -3.56 -2.57 -11.41
C ILE A 181 -2.65 -2.20 -12.58
N ASN A 182 -2.30 -0.93 -12.71
CA ASN A 182 -1.40 -0.48 -13.78
C ASN A 182 0.03 -1.02 -13.57
N GLY A 183 0.51 -1.04 -12.31
CA GLY A 183 1.84 -1.56 -11.98
C GLY A 183 1.98 -3.03 -12.37
N ALA A 184 1.09 -3.90 -11.93
CA ALA A 184 1.09 -5.34 -12.24
C ALA A 184 0.92 -5.59 -13.75
N SER A 185 -0.01 -4.88 -14.40
CA SER A 185 -0.25 -5.01 -15.85
C SER A 185 0.98 -4.62 -16.67
N SER A 186 1.80 -3.66 -16.20
CA SER A 186 3.01 -3.21 -16.90
C SER A 186 4.08 -4.31 -17.08
N VAL A 187 4.00 -5.37 -16.26
CA VAL A 187 4.90 -6.53 -16.31
C VAL A 187 4.18 -7.82 -16.75
N GLY A 188 2.95 -7.73 -17.25
CA GLY A 188 2.18 -8.85 -17.77
C GLY A 188 1.47 -9.70 -16.71
N ILE A 189 1.39 -9.24 -15.45
CA ILE A 189 0.59 -9.87 -14.40
C ILE A 189 -0.86 -9.46 -14.56
N ASN A 190 -1.78 -10.44 -14.51
CA ASN A 190 -3.22 -10.15 -14.39
C ASN A 190 -3.53 -9.51 -13.04
N ALA A 191 -4.48 -8.56 -13.00
CA ALA A 191 -4.77 -7.85 -11.77
C ALA A 191 -6.27 -7.79 -11.46
N ILE A 192 -6.61 -7.85 -10.18
CA ILE A 192 -7.97 -7.70 -9.63
C ILE A 192 -7.97 -6.48 -8.69
N TRP A 193 -8.84 -5.55 -8.98
CA TRP A 193 -9.01 -4.35 -8.17
C TRP A 193 -10.00 -4.56 -7.02
N VAL A 194 -9.55 -4.39 -5.79
CA VAL A 194 -10.42 -4.40 -4.60
C VAL A 194 -11.05 -3.02 -4.43
N ASN A 195 -12.23 -2.84 -5.00
CA ASN A 195 -12.95 -1.58 -5.06
C ASN A 195 -13.94 -1.41 -3.90
N ARG A 196 -13.46 -1.33 -2.68
CA ARG A 196 -14.30 -1.22 -1.46
C ARG A 196 -15.19 0.01 -1.43
N SER A 197 -14.77 1.09 -2.09
CA SER A 197 -15.49 2.37 -2.14
C SER A 197 -16.51 2.46 -3.26
N ASN A 198 -16.75 1.38 -4.00
CA ASN A 198 -17.69 1.32 -5.13
C ASN A 198 -17.49 2.46 -6.15
N ARG A 199 -16.21 2.77 -6.46
CA ARG A 199 -15.84 3.76 -7.48
C ARG A 199 -16.18 3.23 -8.87
N LYS A 200 -16.30 4.13 -9.84
CA LYS A 200 -16.55 3.74 -11.25
C LYS A 200 -15.40 2.84 -11.74
N ILE A 201 -15.77 1.65 -12.25
CA ILE A 201 -14.80 0.67 -12.77
C ILE A 201 -14.37 1.11 -14.17
N PRO A 202 -13.04 1.28 -14.43
CA PRO A 202 -12.53 1.51 -15.77
C PRO A 202 -12.81 0.31 -16.71
N GLU A 203 -12.90 0.58 -17.99
CA GLU A 203 -13.06 -0.48 -19.01
C GLU A 203 -11.88 -1.47 -18.95
N GLY A 204 -12.17 -2.76 -19.00
CA GLY A 204 -11.18 -3.83 -18.97
C GLY A 204 -10.58 -4.15 -17.59
N VAL A 205 -10.98 -3.44 -16.52
CA VAL A 205 -10.53 -3.73 -15.16
C VAL A 205 -11.48 -4.73 -14.50
N ILE A 206 -10.94 -5.82 -13.97
CA ILE A 206 -11.66 -6.78 -13.13
C ILE A 206 -11.68 -6.20 -11.70
N ALA A 207 -12.87 -6.03 -11.13
CA ALA A 207 -13.05 -5.44 -9.82
C ALA A 207 -13.96 -6.27 -8.93
N VAL A 208 -13.63 -6.31 -7.64
CA VAL A 208 -14.41 -6.98 -6.59
C VAL A 208 -14.62 -6.02 -5.41
N GLY A 209 -15.68 -6.23 -4.61
CA GLY A 209 -15.97 -5.40 -3.45
C GLY A 209 -15.16 -5.75 -2.21
N ASN A 210 -14.70 -6.99 -2.10
CA ASN A 210 -13.89 -7.50 -0.98
C ASN A 210 -13.03 -8.70 -1.42
N LEU A 211 -12.14 -9.16 -0.53
CA LEU A 211 -11.20 -10.22 -0.88
C LEU A 211 -11.86 -11.58 -1.14
N LEU A 212 -13.00 -11.90 -0.55
CA LEU A 212 -13.65 -13.20 -0.79
C LEU A 212 -14.29 -13.31 -2.17
N GLU A 213 -14.75 -12.20 -2.74
CA GLU A 213 -15.30 -12.16 -4.11
C GLU A 213 -14.23 -12.45 -5.19
N VAL A 214 -12.95 -12.42 -4.83
CA VAL A 214 -11.85 -12.82 -5.74
C VAL A 214 -12.03 -14.26 -6.20
N PHE A 215 -12.54 -15.15 -5.35
CA PHE A 215 -12.77 -16.55 -5.68
C PHE A 215 -13.89 -16.78 -6.70
N ASP A 216 -14.75 -15.78 -6.92
CA ASP A 216 -15.82 -15.81 -7.92
C ASP A 216 -15.34 -15.34 -9.31
N THR A 217 -14.08 -14.91 -9.44
CA THR A 217 -13.51 -14.49 -10.72
C THR A 217 -13.01 -15.69 -11.55
N ASP A 218 -12.93 -15.52 -12.87
CA ASP A 218 -12.43 -16.55 -13.80
C ASP A 218 -11.04 -17.09 -13.48
N PHE A 219 -10.26 -16.36 -12.67
CA PHE A 219 -8.92 -16.77 -12.23
C PHE A 219 -8.95 -17.95 -11.26
N PHE A 220 -10.02 -18.13 -10.51
CA PHE A 220 -10.18 -19.14 -9.46
C PHE A 220 -11.32 -20.15 -9.71
N MET A 221 -12.07 -19.99 -10.81
CA MET A 221 -13.02 -21.02 -11.23
C MET A 221 -12.26 -22.19 -11.88
N PHE A 222 -12.17 -23.31 -11.18
CA PHE A 222 -11.52 -24.56 -11.60
C PHE A 222 -12.54 -25.61 -12.04
#